data_8540331e34fd4cbae5020dfdd2a50025
#
_entry.id   8540331e34fd4cbae5020dfdd2a50025
#
_cell.length_a   1.000
_cell.length_b   1.000
_cell.length_c   1.000
_cell.angle_alpha   90.00
_cell.angle_beta   90.00
_cell.angle_gamma   90.00
#
_symmetry.space_group_name_H-M   'P 1'
#
loop_
_entity.id
_entity.type
_entity.pdbx_description
1 polymer ?
#
loop_
_entity_poly.entity_id
_entity_poly.type
_entity_poly.pdbx_seq_one_letter_code
_entity_poly.pdbx_strand_id
1 'polypeptide(L)'
;MKLISLTANKPTFHPVVFKNGINIIVGKQVAPLSQNDGNTYNGVGKSLTVHLVHFCLGSNAIESFSRKLEDWEFTLTFQVNGMEYYTKRNTTNQNRIEFNGESLKLKEFRQKMLKLCFDVEEDIKYLTWNTLFSRFARRYRSCYSSFDAFMPKESEYSKILNNCYLLGLDTDLIVRKKELREKQTASSMTEKAIKKDPVFRQYYLGKHDAEIDVADLQYRITELEKQIAEFKVSNNYHELENEANEKSYHKKQCENRRVLIFNNIKNIESALQETSEVNEKKLFKVYEAAKIEIPDMVKKIWMKCCSFIKIC
;
A
#
# COMPACT_ATOMS: atom_id res chain seq x y z
N MET A 1 -25.59 -11.92 15.05
CA MET A 1 -26.06 -10.75 14.28
C MET A 1 -27.04 -11.21 13.21
N LYS A 2 -28.14 -10.49 13.02
CA LYS A 2 -29.18 -10.76 12.01
C LYS A 2 -29.41 -9.48 11.20
N LEU A 3 -29.36 -9.56 9.87
CA LEU A 3 -29.68 -8.43 9.01
C LEU A 3 -31.21 -8.24 8.96
N ILE A 4 -31.65 -6.98 8.91
CA ILE A 4 -33.09 -6.61 8.84
C ILE A 4 -33.37 -5.95 7.49
N SER A 5 -32.69 -4.87 7.17
CA SER A 5 -32.89 -4.17 5.89
C SER A 5 -31.67 -3.42 5.40
N LEU A 6 -31.56 -3.28 4.09
CA LEU A 6 -30.59 -2.42 3.43
C LEU A 6 -31.35 -1.43 2.56
N THR A 7 -31.15 -0.16 2.81
CA THR A 7 -31.82 0.95 2.10
C THR A 7 -30.78 1.96 1.60
N ALA A 8 -31.21 2.92 0.78
CA ALA A 8 -30.39 4.03 0.35
C ALA A 8 -31.19 5.33 0.29
N ASN A 9 -30.49 6.46 0.22
CA ASN A 9 -31.07 7.79 0.10
C ASN A 9 -31.61 8.12 -1.31
N LYS A 10 -31.35 7.27 -2.31
CA LYS A 10 -31.81 7.48 -3.68
C LYS A 10 -33.02 6.59 -3.99
N PRO A 11 -34.09 7.13 -4.64
CA PRO A 11 -35.31 6.37 -4.94
C PRO A 11 -35.11 5.25 -5.97
N THR A 12 -34.03 5.30 -6.72
CA THR A 12 -33.65 4.27 -7.69
C THR A 12 -33.11 2.99 -7.06
N PHE A 13 -32.80 3.01 -5.74
CA PHE A 13 -32.40 1.82 -5.02
C PHE A 13 -33.61 1.06 -4.52
N HIS A 14 -33.71 -0.19 -4.89
CA HIS A 14 -34.74 -1.08 -4.36
C HIS A 14 -34.33 -1.60 -2.98
N PRO A 15 -35.06 -1.24 -1.90
CA PRO A 15 -34.74 -1.73 -0.57
C PRO A 15 -34.71 -3.25 -0.50
N VAL A 16 -33.70 -3.79 0.21
CA VAL A 16 -33.58 -5.21 0.47
C VAL A 16 -33.99 -5.49 1.90
N VAL A 17 -35.04 -6.29 2.08
CA VAL A 17 -35.54 -6.70 3.39
C VAL A 17 -35.14 -8.16 3.60
N PHE A 18 -34.48 -8.42 4.73
CA PHE A 18 -34.04 -9.76 5.11
C PHE A 18 -35.07 -10.39 6.06
N LYS A 19 -35.53 -11.57 5.71
CA LYS A 19 -36.50 -12.36 6.53
C LYS A 19 -35.74 -13.34 7.43
N ASN A 20 -36.46 -13.95 8.36
CA ASN A 20 -35.93 -15.06 9.14
C ASN A 20 -35.68 -16.27 8.22
N GLY A 21 -34.57 -16.99 8.47
CA GLY A 21 -34.18 -18.15 7.69
C GLY A 21 -33.43 -17.82 6.41
N ILE A 22 -33.62 -18.61 5.38
CA ILE A 22 -32.87 -18.49 4.13
C ILE A 22 -33.41 -17.31 3.29
N ASN A 23 -32.53 -16.43 2.85
CA ASN A 23 -32.85 -15.32 1.94
C ASN A 23 -32.11 -15.54 0.62
N ILE A 24 -32.87 -15.64 -0.47
CA ILE A 24 -32.33 -15.85 -1.82
C ILE A 24 -32.58 -14.59 -2.66
N ILE A 25 -31.48 -13.95 -3.11
CA ILE A 25 -31.54 -12.78 -3.98
C ILE A 25 -31.31 -13.24 -5.42
N VAL A 26 -32.36 -13.17 -6.23
CA VAL A 26 -32.34 -13.58 -7.65
C VAL A 26 -32.50 -12.40 -8.59
N GLY A 27 -31.83 -12.42 -9.72
CA GLY A 27 -32.14 -11.55 -10.83
C GLY A 27 -33.32 -12.10 -11.59
N LYS A 28 -34.48 -11.38 -11.56
CA LYS A 28 -35.68 -11.80 -12.30
C LYS A 28 -35.71 -11.08 -13.66
N GLN A 29 -35.98 -11.83 -14.69
CA GLN A 29 -36.27 -11.28 -16.02
C GLN A 29 -37.72 -10.81 -16.03
N VAL A 30 -37.94 -9.59 -16.54
CA VAL A 30 -39.29 -8.99 -16.64
C VAL A 30 -39.92 -9.29 -18.00
N ALA A 31 -39.08 -9.46 -19.06
CA ALA A 31 -39.52 -9.81 -20.40
C ALA A 31 -38.67 -10.97 -20.95
N PRO A 32 -39.23 -11.87 -21.80
CA PRO A 32 -38.45 -12.89 -22.46
C PRO A 32 -37.37 -12.23 -23.32
N LEU A 33 -36.12 -12.72 -23.21
CA LEU A 33 -35.02 -12.27 -24.05
C LEU A 33 -35.38 -12.68 -25.50
N SER A 34 -35.30 -11.75 -26.44
CA SER A 34 -35.20 -12.12 -27.84
C SER A 34 -33.92 -12.92 -28.04
N GLN A 35 -33.92 -13.95 -28.88
CA GLN A 35 -32.77 -14.85 -29.08
C GLN A 35 -31.48 -14.13 -29.52
N ASN A 36 -31.54 -12.86 -29.90
CA ASN A 36 -30.44 -12.02 -30.38
C ASN A 36 -29.89 -10.99 -29.37
N ASP A 37 -30.51 -10.82 -28.19
CA ASP A 37 -30.00 -9.91 -27.20
C ASP A 37 -28.97 -10.62 -26.34
N GLY A 38 -27.69 -10.28 -26.50
CA GLY A 38 -26.59 -10.73 -25.65
C GLY A 38 -26.71 -10.25 -24.19
N ASN A 39 -27.91 -9.84 -23.76
CA ASN A 39 -28.22 -9.38 -22.42
C ASN A 39 -28.20 -10.55 -21.43
N THR A 40 -27.21 -10.58 -20.56
CA THR A 40 -27.13 -11.56 -19.48
C THR A 40 -27.72 -11.00 -18.21
N TYR A 41 -28.16 -11.88 -17.28
CA TYR A 41 -28.59 -11.48 -15.92
C TYR A 41 -27.41 -10.97 -15.05
N ASN A 42 -26.25 -10.76 -15.65
CA ASN A 42 -25.09 -10.16 -15.01
C ASN A 42 -25.27 -8.64 -14.95
N GLY A 43 -24.97 -8.03 -13.80
CA GLY A 43 -25.11 -6.58 -13.63
C GLY A 43 -26.37 -6.08 -12.91
N VAL A 44 -27.35 -6.95 -12.62
CA VAL A 44 -28.59 -6.58 -11.89
C VAL A 44 -28.41 -6.33 -10.39
N GLY A 45 -27.18 -6.17 -9.90
CA GLY A 45 -26.92 -5.78 -8.50
C GLY A 45 -26.87 -6.90 -7.46
N LYS A 46 -27.03 -8.19 -7.81
CA LYS A 46 -26.99 -9.29 -6.84
C LYS A 46 -25.71 -9.29 -5.99
N SER A 47 -24.55 -9.27 -6.63
CA SER A 47 -23.26 -9.20 -5.94
C SER A 47 -23.04 -7.86 -5.24
N LEU A 48 -23.60 -6.77 -5.78
CA LEU A 48 -23.54 -5.44 -5.17
C LEU A 48 -24.18 -5.43 -3.79
N THR A 49 -25.30 -6.15 -3.57
CA THR A 49 -25.93 -6.24 -2.26
C THR A 49 -24.97 -6.74 -1.19
N VAL A 50 -24.20 -7.81 -1.49
CA VAL A 50 -23.18 -8.33 -0.56
C VAL A 50 -22.10 -7.29 -0.30
N HIS A 51 -21.64 -6.60 -1.36
CA HIS A 51 -20.66 -5.52 -1.21
C HIS A 51 -21.18 -4.36 -0.36
N LEU A 52 -22.46 -3.99 -0.50
CA LEU A 52 -23.10 -2.93 0.29
C LEU A 52 -23.25 -3.31 1.75
N VAL A 53 -23.60 -4.56 2.06
CA VAL A 53 -23.61 -5.07 3.45
C VAL A 53 -22.23 -4.93 4.08
N HIS A 54 -21.17 -5.37 3.38
CA HIS A 54 -19.79 -5.17 3.86
C HIS A 54 -19.41 -3.70 3.97
N PHE A 55 -19.88 -2.87 3.04
CA PHE A 55 -19.62 -1.43 3.06
C PHE A 55 -20.21 -0.79 4.31
N CYS A 56 -21.47 -1.03 4.59
CA CYS A 56 -22.16 -0.53 5.79
C CYS A 56 -21.59 -1.11 7.10
N LEU A 57 -20.99 -2.30 7.05
CA LEU A 57 -20.33 -2.94 8.19
C LEU A 57 -18.82 -2.67 8.26
N GLY A 58 -18.38 -1.55 7.69
CA GLY A 58 -17.04 -1.03 7.93
C GLY A 58 -15.93 -1.67 7.10
N SER A 59 -16.21 -2.20 5.90
CA SER A 59 -15.15 -2.61 4.96
C SER A 59 -14.27 -1.43 4.56
N ASN A 60 -13.09 -1.70 3.98
CA ASN A 60 -12.25 -0.65 3.42
C ASN A 60 -13.00 0.16 2.35
N ALA A 61 -12.54 1.37 2.10
CA ALA A 61 -13.08 2.22 1.05
C ALA A 61 -13.03 1.52 -0.32
N ILE A 62 -14.06 1.75 -1.12
CA ILE A 62 -14.23 1.16 -2.45
C ILE A 62 -14.20 2.32 -3.45
N GLU A 63 -13.09 2.45 -4.18
CA GLU A 63 -12.87 3.55 -5.13
C GLU A 63 -13.97 3.64 -6.21
N SER A 64 -14.47 2.49 -6.68
CA SER A 64 -15.56 2.48 -7.64
C SER A 64 -16.88 3.05 -7.11
N PHE A 65 -17.08 3.06 -5.78
CA PHE A 65 -18.28 3.65 -5.18
C PHE A 65 -18.24 5.17 -5.23
N SER A 66 -17.11 5.80 -4.90
CA SER A 66 -16.99 7.26 -5.01
C SER A 66 -17.12 7.77 -6.46
N ARG A 67 -16.69 6.98 -7.45
CA ARG A 67 -16.79 7.38 -8.86
C ARG A 67 -18.16 7.10 -9.51
N LYS A 68 -18.81 5.98 -9.16
CA LYS A 68 -20.04 5.51 -9.84
C LYS A 68 -21.31 5.74 -9.04
N LEU A 69 -21.20 5.95 -7.75
CA LEU A 69 -22.30 6.13 -6.81
C LEU A 69 -22.05 7.39 -5.98
N GLU A 70 -21.84 8.51 -6.68
CA GLU A 70 -21.57 9.81 -6.04
C GLU A 70 -22.77 10.24 -5.18
N ASP A 71 -22.49 10.66 -3.94
CA ASP A 71 -23.46 11.09 -2.94
C ASP A 71 -24.57 10.07 -2.61
N TRP A 72 -24.28 8.80 -2.79
CA TRP A 72 -25.14 7.76 -2.24
C TRP A 72 -24.84 7.56 -0.76
N GLU A 73 -25.90 7.36 -0.02
CA GLU A 73 -25.83 6.97 1.39
C GLU A 73 -26.61 5.68 1.59
N PHE A 74 -25.93 4.67 2.10
CA PHE A 74 -26.54 3.37 2.36
C PHE A 74 -26.74 3.18 3.86
N THR A 75 -27.95 2.74 4.23
CA THR A 75 -28.33 2.43 5.60
C THR A 75 -28.57 0.93 5.72
N LEU A 76 -27.86 0.29 6.65
CA LEU A 76 -28.06 -1.11 7.01
C LEU A 76 -28.63 -1.19 8.43
N THR A 77 -29.78 -1.80 8.57
CA THR A 77 -30.39 -2.13 9.86
C THR A 77 -30.13 -3.60 10.18
N PHE A 78 -29.72 -3.87 11.39
CA PHE A 78 -29.42 -5.23 11.86
C PHE A 78 -29.65 -5.37 13.36
N GLN A 79 -29.75 -6.62 13.83
CA GLN A 79 -29.98 -6.95 15.22
C GLN A 79 -28.80 -7.77 15.79
N VAL A 80 -28.37 -7.44 17.01
CA VAL A 80 -27.38 -8.18 17.78
C VAL A 80 -27.91 -8.37 19.19
N ASN A 81 -27.90 -9.58 19.69
CA ASN A 81 -28.37 -9.93 21.03
C ASN A 81 -29.76 -9.36 21.37
N GLY A 82 -30.69 -9.38 20.39
CA GLY A 82 -32.08 -8.90 20.58
C GLY A 82 -32.24 -7.39 20.39
N MET A 83 -31.18 -6.59 20.40
CA MET A 83 -31.22 -5.15 20.19
C MET A 83 -31.00 -4.79 18.73
N GLU A 84 -31.72 -3.78 18.24
CA GLU A 84 -31.62 -3.28 16.88
C GLU A 84 -30.63 -2.14 16.79
N TYR A 85 -29.84 -2.17 15.73
CA TYR A 85 -28.82 -1.19 15.40
C TYR A 85 -28.94 -0.79 13.94
N TYR A 86 -28.49 0.42 13.61
CA TYR A 86 -28.32 0.82 12.22
C TYR A 86 -26.97 1.45 11.99
N THR A 87 -26.47 1.27 10.78
CA THR A 87 -25.30 1.99 10.27
C THR A 87 -25.68 2.73 9.01
N LYS A 88 -25.11 3.93 8.85
CA LYS A 88 -25.28 4.75 7.68
C LYS A 88 -23.93 5.19 7.16
N ARG A 89 -23.66 4.98 5.87
CA ARG A 89 -22.35 5.30 5.29
C ARG A 89 -22.50 5.91 3.90
N ASN A 90 -21.82 7.05 3.72
CA ASN A 90 -21.80 7.78 2.47
C ASN A 90 -20.65 7.26 1.57
N THR A 91 -20.87 7.23 0.25
CA THR A 91 -19.93 6.76 -0.75
C THR A 91 -18.84 7.78 -1.09
N THR A 92 -19.07 9.04 -0.85
CA THR A 92 -18.08 10.12 -1.05
C THR A 92 -17.15 10.20 0.15
N ASN A 93 -17.69 10.24 1.38
CA ASN A 93 -16.90 10.23 2.62
C ASN A 93 -16.91 8.85 3.26
N GLN A 94 -16.15 7.92 2.69
CA GLN A 94 -16.13 6.52 3.13
C GLN A 94 -15.36 6.25 4.43
N ASN A 95 -14.61 7.21 4.97
CA ASN A 95 -13.81 7.02 6.18
C ASN A 95 -14.60 7.24 7.46
N ARG A 96 -15.84 7.70 7.36
CA ARG A 96 -16.77 7.87 8.47
C ARG A 96 -18.00 6.98 8.29
N ILE A 97 -18.56 6.56 9.40
CA ILE A 97 -19.76 5.75 9.49
C ILE A 97 -20.63 6.30 10.63
N GLU A 98 -21.90 6.50 10.37
CA GLU A 98 -22.87 6.79 11.41
C GLU A 98 -23.35 5.46 12.00
N PHE A 99 -23.26 5.32 13.32
CA PHE A 99 -23.71 4.16 14.05
C PHE A 99 -24.70 4.62 15.14
N ASN A 100 -25.97 4.29 14.99
CA ASN A 100 -27.06 4.74 15.88
C ASN A 100 -27.06 6.26 16.14
N GLY A 101 -26.81 7.08 15.11
CA GLY A 101 -26.77 8.54 15.22
C GLY A 101 -25.39 9.13 15.59
N GLU A 102 -24.42 8.30 16.01
CA GLU A 102 -23.08 8.72 16.33
C GLU A 102 -22.14 8.59 15.12
N SER A 103 -21.49 9.68 14.70
CA SER A 103 -20.52 9.68 13.58
C SER A 103 -19.14 9.21 14.06
N LEU A 104 -18.74 8.03 13.68
CA LEU A 104 -17.49 7.39 14.06
C LEU A 104 -16.49 7.35 12.90
N LYS A 105 -15.19 7.36 13.24
CA LYS A 105 -14.15 6.94 12.30
C LYS A 105 -14.23 5.44 12.07
N LEU A 106 -13.80 5.01 10.89
CA LEU A 106 -13.87 3.59 10.49
C LEU A 106 -13.16 2.64 11.47
N LYS A 107 -12.05 3.07 12.07
CA LYS A 107 -11.32 2.28 13.08
C LYS A 107 -12.15 2.12 14.36
N GLU A 108 -12.71 3.20 14.87
CA GLU A 108 -13.54 3.23 16.09
C GLU A 108 -14.80 2.37 15.90
N PHE A 109 -15.45 2.49 14.75
CA PHE A 109 -16.61 1.66 14.41
C PHE A 109 -16.25 0.16 14.42
N ARG A 110 -15.13 -0.22 13.78
CA ARG A 110 -14.70 -1.62 13.75
C ARG A 110 -14.40 -2.18 15.13
N GLN A 111 -13.81 -1.39 16.02
CA GLN A 111 -13.58 -1.79 17.41
C GLN A 111 -14.91 -1.96 18.16
N LYS A 112 -15.86 -1.03 18.00
CA LYS A 112 -17.22 -1.19 18.58
C LYS A 112 -17.92 -2.45 18.08
N MET A 113 -17.85 -2.74 16.77
CA MET A 113 -18.46 -3.95 16.19
C MET A 113 -17.76 -5.23 16.64
N LEU A 114 -16.44 -5.19 16.81
CA LEU A 114 -15.65 -6.32 17.28
C LEU A 114 -16.06 -6.69 18.72
N LYS A 115 -16.18 -5.69 19.60
CA LYS A 115 -16.67 -5.88 20.97
C LYS A 115 -18.13 -6.32 20.99
N LEU A 116 -19.00 -5.67 20.22
CA LEU A 116 -20.44 -5.94 20.21
C LEU A 116 -20.79 -7.36 19.74
N CYS A 117 -20.09 -7.84 18.71
CA CYS A 117 -20.45 -9.11 18.04
C CYS A 117 -19.59 -10.29 18.46
N PHE A 118 -18.37 -10.06 18.93
CA PHE A 118 -17.39 -11.11 19.20
C PHE A 118 -16.79 -11.03 20.61
N ASP A 119 -17.16 -10.02 21.39
CA ASP A 119 -16.65 -9.81 22.77
C ASP A 119 -15.12 -9.73 22.88
N VAL A 120 -14.48 -9.18 21.83
CA VAL A 120 -13.04 -8.93 21.83
C VAL A 120 -12.77 -7.55 22.37
N GLU A 121 -12.12 -7.44 23.51
CA GLU A 121 -11.76 -6.17 24.14
C GLU A 121 -10.36 -5.69 23.79
N GLU A 122 -9.43 -6.61 23.59
CA GLU A 122 -8.02 -6.32 23.31
C GLU A 122 -7.72 -6.18 21.81
N ASP A 123 -6.76 -5.33 21.48
CA ASP A 123 -6.30 -5.15 20.08
C ASP A 123 -5.26 -6.24 19.72
N ILE A 124 -5.75 -7.45 19.48
CA ILE A 124 -4.91 -8.56 19.04
C ILE A 124 -4.63 -8.44 17.55
N LYS A 125 -3.36 -8.33 17.21
CA LYS A 125 -2.91 -8.22 15.82
C LYS A 125 -3.46 -9.40 14.97
N TYR A 126 -4.11 -9.07 13.85
CA TYR A 126 -4.82 -9.98 12.93
C TYR A 126 -6.17 -10.55 13.43
N LEU A 127 -6.58 -10.27 14.64
CA LEU A 127 -7.93 -10.55 15.13
C LEU A 127 -8.75 -9.27 15.02
N THR A 128 -9.39 -9.05 13.89
CA THR A 128 -10.08 -7.80 13.58
C THR A 128 -11.54 -8.07 13.20
N TRP A 129 -12.37 -7.03 13.29
CA TRP A 129 -13.75 -7.10 12.79
C TRP A 129 -13.84 -7.69 11.38
N ASN A 130 -13.04 -7.18 10.46
CA ASN A 130 -13.10 -7.62 9.06
C ASN A 130 -12.68 -9.09 8.88
N THR A 131 -11.69 -9.57 9.64
CA THR A 131 -11.24 -10.96 9.56
C THR A 131 -12.25 -11.92 10.16
N LEU A 132 -12.85 -11.62 11.30
CA LEU A 132 -13.88 -12.44 11.92
C LEU A 132 -15.19 -12.42 11.13
N PHE A 133 -15.66 -11.22 10.74
CA PHE A 133 -16.90 -11.10 9.97
C PHE A 133 -16.86 -11.83 8.63
N SER A 134 -15.70 -11.86 7.98
CA SER A 134 -15.53 -12.55 6.69
C SER A 134 -15.74 -14.07 6.78
N ARG A 135 -15.66 -14.70 7.98
CA ARG A 135 -15.97 -16.11 8.16
C ARG A 135 -17.47 -16.39 7.97
N PHE A 136 -18.30 -15.40 8.25
CA PHE A 136 -19.75 -15.50 8.15
C PHE A 136 -20.31 -14.89 6.86
N ALA A 137 -19.59 -13.91 6.27
CA ALA A 137 -20.03 -13.21 5.07
C ALA A 137 -18.90 -13.15 4.04
N ARG A 138 -18.88 -14.08 3.11
CA ARG A 138 -17.89 -14.11 2.01
C ARG A 138 -18.31 -13.15 0.90
N ARG A 139 -17.37 -12.38 0.36
CA ARG A 139 -17.68 -11.30 -0.58
C ARG A 139 -17.16 -11.53 -1.99
N TYR A 140 -15.95 -12.01 -2.13
CA TYR A 140 -15.27 -12.16 -3.42
C TYR A 140 -15.39 -13.57 -3.96
N ARG A 141 -15.38 -13.71 -5.31
CA ARG A 141 -15.43 -15.03 -5.96
C ARG A 141 -14.31 -15.96 -5.49
N SER A 142 -13.11 -15.42 -5.29
CA SER A 142 -11.97 -16.18 -4.74
C SER A 142 -12.22 -16.75 -3.33
N CYS A 143 -13.15 -16.18 -2.57
CA CYS A 143 -13.51 -16.69 -1.25
C CYS A 143 -14.43 -17.92 -1.31
N TYR A 144 -14.84 -18.34 -2.49
CA TYR A 144 -15.67 -19.55 -2.70
C TYR A 144 -14.89 -20.67 -3.39
N SER A 145 -13.60 -20.47 -3.69
CA SER A 145 -12.75 -21.47 -4.36
C SER A 145 -12.32 -22.61 -3.45
N SER A 146 -12.30 -22.37 -2.14
CA SER A 146 -11.94 -23.33 -1.10
C SER A 146 -12.79 -23.11 0.15
N PHE A 147 -12.94 -24.15 0.97
CA PHE A 147 -13.71 -24.07 2.22
C PHE A 147 -13.10 -23.08 3.23
N ASP A 148 -11.79 -22.90 3.21
CA ASP A 148 -11.01 -22.05 4.11
C ASP A 148 -10.63 -20.67 3.51
N ALA A 149 -11.13 -20.35 2.32
CA ALA A 149 -10.91 -19.06 1.68
C ALA A 149 -11.96 -18.04 2.13
N PHE A 150 -11.65 -17.24 3.15
CA PHE A 150 -12.57 -16.23 3.70
C PHE A 150 -12.30 -14.83 3.15
N MET A 151 -11.04 -14.51 2.91
CA MET A 151 -10.59 -13.22 2.40
C MET A 151 -9.52 -13.41 1.31
N PRO A 152 -9.42 -12.50 0.32
CA PRO A 152 -8.31 -12.50 -0.61
C PRO A 152 -6.98 -12.29 0.13
N LYS A 153 -5.96 -13.10 -0.17
CA LYS A 153 -4.60 -12.97 0.37
C LYS A 153 -4.51 -13.02 1.91
N GLU A 154 -5.40 -13.73 2.57
CA GLU A 154 -5.30 -13.94 4.01
C GLU A 154 -4.11 -14.86 4.33
N SER A 155 -3.29 -14.46 5.34
CA SER A 155 -2.16 -15.28 5.79
C SER A 155 -2.64 -16.50 6.57
N GLU A 156 -1.89 -17.62 6.50
CA GLU A 156 -2.21 -18.83 7.27
C GLU A 156 -2.29 -18.57 8.78
N TYR A 157 -1.43 -17.71 9.29
CA TYR A 157 -1.50 -17.31 10.69
C TYR A 157 -2.82 -16.61 11.04
N SER A 158 -3.28 -15.68 10.20
CA SER A 158 -4.58 -15.01 10.41
C SER A 158 -5.72 -16.02 10.37
N LYS A 159 -5.70 -16.98 9.45
CA LYS A 159 -6.71 -18.04 9.38
C LYS A 159 -6.77 -18.84 10.67
N ILE A 160 -5.61 -19.36 11.13
CA ILE A 160 -5.51 -20.17 12.34
C ILE A 160 -6.01 -19.36 13.55
N LEU A 161 -5.49 -18.15 13.76
CA LEU A 161 -5.85 -17.30 14.90
C LEU A 161 -7.36 -17.04 14.97
N ASN A 162 -7.95 -16.58 13.87
CA ASN A 162 -9.37 -16.25 13.82
C ASN A 162 -10.26 -17.49 13.97
N ASN A 163 -9.87 -18.63 13.39
CA ASN A 163 -10.64 -19.86 13.52
C ASN A 163 -10.56 -20.42 14.95
N CYS A 164 -9.37 -20.42 15.56
CA CYS A 164 -9.20 -20.85 16.95
C CYS A 164 -9.97 -19.96 17.92
N TYR A 165 -9.97 -18.64 17.71
CA TYR A 165 -10.78 -17.72 18.49
C TYR A 165 -12.26 -18.06 18.41
N LEU A 166 -12.80 -18.28 17.22
CA LEU A 166 -14.22 -18.63 17.03
C LEU A 166 -14.59 -20.00 17.61
N LEU A 167 -13.62 -20.90 17.75
CA LEU A 167 -13.79 -22.21 18.38
C LEU A 167 -13.61 -22.16 19.92
N GLY A 168 -13.33 -20.99 20.48
CA GLY A 168 -13.07 -20.82 21.91
C GLY A 168 -11.78 -21.45 22.39
N LEU A 169 -10.79 -21.63 21.49
CA LEU A 169 -9.48 -22.17 21.83
C LEU A 169 -8.56 -21.04 22.32
N ASP A 170 -7.57 -21.42 23.15
CA ASP A 170 -6.56 -20.50 23.66
C ASP A 170 -5.76 -19.88 22.51
N THR A 171 -5.94 -18.57 22.31
CA THR A 171 -5.25 -17.79 21.28
C THR A 171 -3.89 -17.30 21.72
N ASP A 172 -3.58 -17.24 23.01
CA ASP A 172 -2.31 -16.73 23.55
C ASP A 172 -1.14 -17.62 23.13
N LEU A 173 -1.37 -18.93 23.13
CA LEU A 173 -0.38 -19.90 22.64
C LEU A 173 -0.05 -19.68 21.16
N ILE A 174 -1.05 -19.30 20.35
CA ILE A 174 -0.88 -19.04 18.91
C ILE A 174 -0.08 -17.74 18.70
N VAL A 175 -0.42 -16.70 19.45
CA VAL A 175 0.30 -15.41 19.42
C VAL A 175 1.76 -15.63 19.85
N ARG A 176 1.99 -16.29 20.97
CA ARG A 176 3.33 -16.59 21.49
C ARG A 176 4.15 -17.44 20.54
N LYS A 177 3.56 -18.45 19.91
CA LYS A 177 4.22 -19.25 18.87
C LYS A 177 4.65 -18.41 17.68
N LYS A 178 3.82 -17.46 17.27
CA LYS A 178 4.15 -16.53 16.18
C LYS A 178 5.33 -15.63 16.53
N GLU A 179 5.32 -15.05 17.71
CA GLU A 179 6.41 -14.20 18.20
C GLU A 179 7.74 -14.97 18.27
N LEU A 180 7.71 -16.19 18.80
CA LEU A 180 8.89 -17.04 18.85
C LEU A 180 9.43 -17.37 17.45
N ARG A 181 8.52 -17.64 16.50
CA ARG A 181 8.92 -17.91 15.11
C ARG A 181 9.50 -16.66 14.42
N GLU A 182 8.97 -15.49 14.70
CA GLU A 182 9.55 -14.23 14.22
C GLU A 182 10.95 -13.98 14.79
N LYS A 183 11.14 -14.20 16.10
CA LYS A 183 12.47 -14.15 16.75
C LYS A 183 13.44 -15.16 16.16
N GLN A 184 13.02 -16.39 15.96
CA GLN A 184 13.84 -17.44 15.34
C GLN A 184 14.25 -17.05 13.91
N THR A 185 13.32 -16.52 13.13
CA THR A 185 13.60 -16.08 11.75
C THR A 185 14.59 -14.91 11.73
N ALA A 186 14.41 -13.92 12.62
CA ALA A 186 15.32 -12.79 12.76
C ALA A 186 16.73 -13.25 13.15
N SER A 187 16.85 -14.14 14.16
CA SER A 187 18.13 -14.73 14.58
C SER A 187 18.79 -15.50 13.44
N SER A 188 18.04 -16.32 12.70
CA SER A 188 18.57 -17.06 11.55
C SER A 188 19.02 -16.15 10.40
N MET A 189 18.33 -15.04 10.16
CA MET A 189 18.75 -14.04 9.18
C MET A 189 20.06 -13.34 9.61
N THR A 190 20.14 -12.97 10.89
CA THR A 190 21.36 -12.38 11.47
C THR A 190 22.54 -13.36 11.40
N GLU A 191 22.33 -14.60 11.78
CA GLU A 191 23.36 -15.66 11.66
C GLU A 191 23.84 -15.84 10.22
N LYS A 192 22.93 -15.86 9.25
CA LYS A 192 23.28 -15.95 7.83
C LYS A 192 24.02 -14.71 7.33
N ALA A 193 23.67 -13.52 7.81
CA ALA A 193 24.36 -12.27 7.49
C ALA A 193 25.80 -12.30 8.02
N ILE A 194 25.97 -12.68 9.30
CA ILE A 194 27.27 -12.83 9.94
C ILE A 194 28.12 -13.87 9.20
N LYS A 195 27.59 -15.06 8.88
CA LYS A 195 28.29 -16.10 8.13
C LYS A 195 28.70 -15.67 6.71
N LYS A 196 28.04 -14.69 6.12
CA LYS A 196 28.38 -14.12 4.81
C LYS A 196 29.41 -13.00 4.88
N ASP A 197 29.60 -12.39 6.04
CA ASP A 197 30.57 -11.33 6.24
C ASP A 197 31.98 -11.87 6.04
N PRO A 198 32.79 -11.28 5.11
CA PRO A 198 34.16 -11.76 4.86
C PRO A 198 35.06 -11.66 6.08
N VAL A 199 34.93 -10.59 6.86
CA VAL A 199 35.73 -10.36 8.08
C VAL A 199 35.39 -11.41 9.13
N PHE A 200 34.10 -11.63 9.37
CA PHE A 200 33.66 -12.65 10.32
C PHE A 200 34.07 -14.07 9.90
N ARG A 201 34.00 -14.37 8.58
CA ARG A 201 34.46 -15.65 8.03
C ARG A 201 35.94 -15.89 8.28
N GLN A 202 36.74 -14.86 8.10
CA GLN A 202 38.20 -14.96 8.28
C GLN A 202 38.58 -15.21 9.74
N TYR A 203 37.95 -14.55 10.70
CA TYR A 203 38.31 -14.57 12.11
C TYR A 203 37.57 -15.61 12.95
N TYR A 204 36.32 -15.96 12.64
CA TYR A 204 35.51 -16.83 13.50
C TYR A 204 35.19 -18.21 12.92
N LEU A 205 35.26 -18.39 11.61
CA LEU A 205 35.04 -19.69 10.97
C LEU A 205 36.36 -20.36 10.49
N GLY A 206 37.43 -19.61 10.43
CA GLY A 206 38.79 -20.19 10.31
C GLY A 206 39.13 -20.92 11.60
N LYS A 207 39.78 -22.09 11.52
CA LYS A 207 40.35 -22.81 12.67
C LYS A 207 41.60 -22.09 13.20
N HIS A 208 41.54 -20.76 13.34
CA HIS A 208 42.64 -19.97 13.86
C HIS A 208 42.41 -19.73 15.35
N ASP A 209 43.45 -19.99 16.12
CA ASP A 209 43.47 -19.68 17.54
C ASP A 209 43.53 -18.15 17.65
N ALA A 210 42.49 -17.52 18.18
CA ALA A 210 42.38 -16.06 18.25
C ALA A 210 43.57 -15.40 18.95
N GLU A 211 44.20 -16.10 19.86
CA GLU A 211 45.43 -15.65 20.57
C GLU A 211 46.64 -15.58 19.62
N ILE A 212 46.76 -16.52 18.68
CA ILE A 212 47.84 -16.54 17.69
C ILE A 212 47.62 -15.39 16.68
N ASP A 213 46.39 -15.19 16.24
CA ASP A 213 46.05 -14.09 15.30
C ASP A 213 46.31 -12.72 15.93
N VAL A 214 45.97 -12.52 17.21
CA VAL A 214 46.27 -11.29 17.95
C VAL A 214 47.78 -11.06 18.08
N ALA A 215 48.54 -12.09 18.36
CA ALA A 215 50.02 -12.01 18.45
C ALA A 215 50.63 -11.65 17.10
N ASP A 216 50.17 -12.25 16.00
CA ASP A 216 50.66 -11.96 14.64
C ASP A 216 50.31 -10.52 14.21
N LEU A 217 49.09 -10.06 14.52
CA LEU A 217 48.67 -8.69 14.27
C LEU A 217 49.48 -7.67 15.08
N GLN A 218 49.77 -7.97 16.35
CA GLN A 218 50.62 -7.12 17.19
C GLN A 218 52.04 -7.05 16.66
N TYR A 219 52.59 -8.19 16.22
CA TYR A 219 53.89 -8.21 15.57
C TYR A 219 53.93 -7.38 14.29
N ARG A 220 52.92 -7.51 13.45
CA ARG A 220 52.78 -6.70 12.22
C ARG A 220 52.66 -5.20 12.50
N ILE A 221 51.89 -4.81 13.52
CA ILE A 221 51.77 -3.42 13.95
C ILE A 221 53.13 -2.87 14.34
N THR A 222 53.86 -3.58 15.20
CA THR A 222 55.22 -3.18 15.64
C THR A 222 56.21 -3.07 14.50
N GLU A 223 56.14 -3.97 13.52
CA GLU A 223 57.00 -3.95 12.35
C GLU A 223 56.65 -2.75 11.43
N LEU A 224 55.37 -2.46 11.24
CA LEU A 224 54.92 -1.30 10.48
C LEU A 224 55.26 0.01 11.18
N GLU A 225 55.12 0.10 12.49
CA GLU A 225 55.54 1.25 13.30
C GLU A 225 57.01 1.54 13.16
N LYS A 226 57.86 0.47 13.15
CA LYS A 226 59.28 0.57 12.91
C LYS A 226 59.57 1.07 11.50
N GLN A 227 58.91 0.52 10.48
CA GLN A 227 59.04 0.96 9.11
C GLN A 227 58.64 2.45 8.92
N ILE A 228 57.58 2.89 9.62
CA ILE A 228 57.18 4.29 9.62
C ILE A 228 58.22 5.18 10.28
N ALA A 229 58.78 4.74 11.44
CA ALA A 229 59.83 5.50 12.14
C ALA A 229 61.14 5.58 11.33
N GLU A 230 61.48 4.54 10.60
CA GLU A 230 62.67 4.50 9.70
C GLU A 230 62.42 5.22 8.38
N PHE A 231 61.18 5.52 8.03
CA PHE A 231 60.81 6.17 6.79
C PHE A 231 61.24 7.64 6.80
N LYS A 232 62.36 7.93 6.16
CA LYS A 232 62.84 9.31 5.99
C LYS A 232 61.97 10.03 4.95
N VAL A 233 61.07 10.83 5.45
CA VAL A 233 60.28 11.72 4.61
C VAL A 233 61.19 12.82 4.04
N SER A 234 61.16 13.03 2.74
CA SER A 234 61.88 14.14 2.07
C SER A 234 61.39 15.47 2.69
N ASN A 235 62.31 16.42 2.87
CA ASN A 235 61.99 17.72 3.45
C ASN A 235 60.86 18.46 2.68
N ASN A 236 60.56 18.07 1.45
CA ASN A 236 59.52 18.60 0.61
C ASN A 236 58.24 17.76 0.60
N TYR A 237 58.13 16.73 1.45
CA TYR A 237 56.96 15.83 1.42
C TYR A 237 55.65 16.56 1.72
N HIS A 238 55.62 17.44 2.70
CA HIS A 238 54.43 18.20 3.06
C HIS A 238 53.99 19.16 1.96
N GLU A 239 54.95 19.75 1.19
CA GLU A 239 54.62 20.58 0.06
C GLU A 239 54.01 19.76 -1.08
N LEU A 240 54.63 18.60 -1.39
CA LEU A 240 54.14 17.67 -2.41
C LEU A 240 52.78 17.05 -2.02
N GLU A 241 52.60 16.75 -0.74
CA GLU A 241 51.31 16.24 -0.23
C GLU A 241 50.20 17.29 -0.36
N ASN A 242 50.49 18.53 0.01
CA ASN A 242 49.53 19.63 -0.14
C ASN A 242 49.19 19.87 -1.62
N GLU A 243 50.20 19.88 -2.49
CA GLU A 243 49.97 20.03 -3.92
C GLU A 243 49.19 18.87 -4.53
N ALA A 244 49.43 17.61 -4.09
CA ALA A 244 48.68 16.45 -4.51
C ALA A 244 47.24 16.48 -4.01
N ASN A 245 47.04 16.95 -2.78
CA ASN A 245 45.68 17.09 -2.19
C ASN A 245 44.89 18.18 -2.89
N GLU A 246 45.49 19.33 -3.22
CA GLU A 246 44.85 20.39 -4.00
C GLU A 246 44.48 19.90 -5.40
N LYS A 247 45.39 19.21 -6.11
CA LYS A 247 45.09 18.62 -7.42
C LYS A 247 43.98 17.58 -7.37
N SER A 248 43.97 16.76 -6.32
CA SER A 248 42.92 15.77 -6.08
C SER A 248 41.56 16.42 -5.81
N TYR A 249 41.55 17.48 -5.02
CA TYR A 249 40.34 18.27 -4.77
C TYR A 249 39.80 18.91 -6.06
N HIS A 250 40.65 19.53 -6.84
CA HIS A 250 40.27 20.12 -8.14
C HIS A 250 39.77 19.06 -9.13
N LYS A 251 40.42 17.90 -9.18
CA LYS A 251 39.98 16.77 -9.99
C LYS A 251 38.55 16.36 -9.61
N LYS A 252 38.27 16.21 -8.30
CA LYS A 252 36.94 15.82 -7.78
C LYS A 252 35.88 16.88 -8.10
N GLN A 253 36.23 18.16 -8.03
CA GLN A 253 35.32 19.24 -8.45
C GLN A 253 35.01 19.18 -9.95
N CYS A 254 36.01 18.94 -10.79
CA CYS A 254 35.81 18.80 -12.25
C CYS A 254 34.95 17.56 -12.58
N GLU A 255 35.15 16.45 -11.88
CA GLU A 255 34.33 15.23 -12.04
C GLU A 255 32.87 15.47 -11.65
N ASN A 256 32.63 16.16 -10.52
CA ASN A 256 31.27 16.51 -10.07
C ASN A 256 30.60 17.45 -11.11
N ARG A 257 31.33 18.44 -11.60
CA ARG A 257 30.82 19.37 -12.64
C ARG A 257 30.50 18.63 -13.94
N ARG A 258 31.37 17.68 -14.33
CA ARG A 258 31.14 16.84 -15.51
C ARG A 258 29.82 16.02 -15.37
N VAL A 259 29.59 15.42 -14.20
CA VAL A 259 28.35 14.66 -13.93
C VAL A 259 27.11 15.55 -14.00
N LEU A 260 27.18 16.76 -13.42
CA LEU A 260 26.08 17.72 -13.51
C LEU A 260 25.80 18.15 -14.96
N ILE A 261 26.83 18.47 -15.75
CA ILE A 261 26.69 18.85 -17.17
C ILE A 261 26.11 17.67 -17.96
N PHE A 262 26.59 16.44 -17.72
CA PHE A 262 26.09 15.24 -18.39
C PHE A 262 24.61 15.01 -18.11
N ASN A 263 24.20 15.15 -16.84
CA ASN A 263 22.79 15.01 -16.46
C ASN A 263 21.92 16.13 -17.08
N ASN A 264 22.43 17.35 -17.15
CA ASN A 264 21.72 18.45 -17.82
C ASN A 264 21.55 18.20 -19.32
N ILE A 265 22.59 17.70 -19.98
CA ILE A 265 22.51 17.32 -21.41
C ILE A 265 21.44 16.25 -21.60
N LYS A 266 21.47 15.18 -20.79
CA LYS A 266 20.50 14.12 -20.87
C LYS A 266 19.07 14.60 -20.63
N ASN A 267 18.87 15.52 -19.69
CA ASN A 267 17.56 16.11 -19.43
C ASN A 267 17.07 16.98 -20.61
N ILE A 268 17.97 17.73 -21.22
CA ILE A 268 17.69 18.57 -22.42
C ILE A 268 17.34 17.64 -23.60
N GLU A 269 18.10 16.57 -23.82
CA GLU A 269 17.85 15.60 -24.88
C GLU A 269 16.48 14.92 -24.70
N SER A 270 16.15 14.53 -23.47
CA SER A 270 14.83 13.98 -23.14
C SER A 270 13.71 14.99 -23.40
N ALA A 271 13.89 16.23 -22.97
CA ALA A 271 12.91 17.29 -23.21
C ALA A 271 12.74 17.62 -24.70
N LEU A 272 13.79 17.57 -25.48
CA LEU A 272 13.75 17.74 -26.96
C LEU A 272 13.01 16.58 -27.63
N GLN A 273 13.18 15.34 -27.16
CA GLN A 273 12.43 14.18 -27.65
C GLN A 273 10.94 14.28 -27.32
N GLU A 274 10.59 14.71 -26.10
CA GLU A 274 9.19 14.89 -25.70
C GLU A 274 8.50 16.05 -26.47
N THR A 275 9.23 17.10 -26.80
CA THR A 275 8.67 18.22 -27.59
C THR A 275 8.42 17.88 -29.05
N SER A 276 9.09 16.86 -29.60
CA SER A 276 8.87 16.42 -30.99
C SER A 276 7.55 15.69 -31.23
N GLU A 277 6.86 15.23 -30.17
CA GLU A 277 5.56 14.55 -30.24
C GLU A 277 4.36 15.47 -29.95
N VAL A 278 4.55 16.74 -29.71
CA VAL A 278 3.44 17.67 -29.48
C VAL A 278 2.69 17.87 -30.80
N ASN A 279 1.53 17.26 -30.91
CA ASN A 279 0.67 17.37 -32.07
C ASN A 279 0.18 18.82 -32.18
N GLU A 280 0.74 19.56 -33.16
CA GLU A 280 0.44 20.99 -33.42
C GLU A 280 -1.06 21.27 -33.47
N LYS A 281 -1.86 20.33 -34.00
CA LYS A 281 -3.33 20.46 -34.06
C LYS A 281 -4.00 20.43 -32.68
N LYS A 282 -3.44 19.68 -31.72
CA LYS A 282 -3.94 19.67 -30.33
C LYS A 282 -3.54 20.95 -29.61
N LEU A 283 -2.29 21.39 -29.79
CA LEU A 283 -1.81 22.66 -29.23
C LEU A 283 -2.63 23.83 -29.73
N PHE A 284 -2.89 23.89 -31.04
CA PHE A 284 -3.71 24.93 -31.67
C PHE A 284 -5.14 24.98 -31.08
N LYS A 285 -5.78 23.82 -30.87
CA LYS A 285 -7.12 23.75 -30.24
C LYS A 285 -7.13 24.26 -28.80
N VAL A 286 -6.10 23.96 -28.02
CA VAL A 286 -5.98 24.45 -26.63
C VAL A 286 -5.79 25.96 -26.61
N TYR A 287 -4.97 26.52 -27.51
CA TYR A 287 -4.77 27.96 -27.62
C TYR A 287 -6.00 28.70 -28.17
N GLU A 288 -6.74 28.11 -29.09
CA GLU A 288 -8.02 28.66 -29.57
C GLU A 288 -9.07 28.70 -28.45
N ALA A 289 -9.16 27.65 -27.64
CA ALA A 289 -10.06 27.62 -26.49
C ALA A 289 -9.66 28.67 -25.42
N ALA A 290 -8.36 28.77 -25.09
CA ALA A 290 -7.86 29.75 -24.15
C ALA A 290 -8.02 31.21 -24.65
N LYS A 291 -7.95 31.44 -25.96
CA LYS A 291 -8.17 32.76 -26.56
C LYS A 291 -9.60 33.28 -26.37
N ILE A 292 -10.58 32.42 -26.24
CA ILE A 292 -11.98 32.78 -25.94
C ILE A 292 -12.08 33.27 -24.48
N GLU A 293 -11.36 32.70 -23.55
CA GLU A 293 -11.45 33.08 -22.13
C GLU A 293 -10.50 34.24 -21.74
N ILE A 294 -9.30 34.31 -22.29
CA ILE A 294 -8.27 35.31 -21.92
C ILE A 294 -7.52 35.84 -23.17
N PRO A 295 -8.20 36.67 -24.02
CA PRO A 295 -7.67 37.02 -25.35
C PRO A 295 -6.31 37.74 -25.37
N ASP A 296 -6.11 38.70 -24.46
CA ASP A 296 -4.95 39.59 -24.48
C ASP A 296 -3.67 38.92 -23.93
N MET A 297 -3.81 38.02 -22.96
CA MET A 297 -2.68 37.29 -22.40
C MET A 297 -2.19 36.18 -23.33
N VAL A 298 -3.10 35.47 -23.97
CA VAL A 298 -2.77 34.35 -24.87
C VAL A 298 -2.05 34.83 -26.12
N LYS A 299 -2.43 36.01 -26.65
CA LYS A 299 -1.77 36.61 -27.82
C LYS A 299 -0.29 36.94 -27.58
N LYS A 300 0.06 37.42 -26.38
CA LYS A 300 1.45 37.70 -25.99
C LYS A 300 2.27 36.44 -25.78
N ILE A 301 1.70 35.39 -25.19
CA ILE A 301 2.33 34.09 -24.94
C ILE A 301 2.55 33.34 -26.26
N TRP A 302 1.56 33.35 -27.15
CA TRP A 302 1.60 32.73 -28.46
C TRP A 302 2.75 33.33 -29.34
N MET A 303 2.88 34.66 -29.40
CA MET A 303 3.95 35.30 -30.15
C MET A 303 5.34 34.97 -29.60
N LYS A 304 5.49 34.81 -28.27
CA LYS A 304 6.73 34.34 -27.64
C LYS A 304 7.02 32.87 -27.94
N CYS A 305 6.04 31.98 -27.88
CA CYS A 305 6.23 30.56 -28.19
C CYS A 305 6.55 30.34 -29.67
N CYS A 306 5.87 31.01 -30.59
CA CYS A 306 6.16 30.88 -32.02
C CYS A 306 7.56 31.45 -32.41
N SER A 307 8.07 32.46 -31.70
CA SER A 307 9.44 32.94 -31.92
C SER A 307 10.49 31.97 -31.36
N PHE A 308 10.17 31.21 -30.31
CA PHE A 308 11.07 30.22 -29.72
C PHE A 308 11.16 28.93 -30.58
N ILE A 309 10.03 28.47 -31.15
CA ILE A 309 9.98 27.31 -32.05
C ILE A 309 10.67 27.56 -33.40
N LYS A 310 10.80 28.81 -33.83
CA LYS A 310 11.52 29.15 -35.05
C LYS A 310 13.05 29.28 -34.88
N ILE A 311 13.55 29.19 -33.64
CA ILE A 311 14.98 29.31 -33.30
C ILE A 311 15.58 27.92 -32.96
N CYS A 312 14.77 26.92 -32.72
CA CYS A 312 15.12 25.49 -32.63
C CYS A 312 14.79 24.76 -33.93
#